data_19e35e46722e8a0772a1724618029d25
#
_entry.id   19e35e46722e8a0772a1724618029d25
#
_cell.length_a   1.000
_cell.length_b   1.000
_cell.length_c   1.000
_cell.angle_alpha   90.00
_cell.angle_beta   90.00
_cell.angle_gamma   90.00
#
_symmetry.space_group_name_H-M   'P 1'
#
loop_
_entity.id
_entity.type
_entity.pdbx_description
1 polymer ?
#
loop_
_entity_poly.entity_id
_entity_poly.type
_entity_poly.pdbx_seq_one_letter_code
_entity_poly.pdbx_strand_id
1 'polypeptide(L)'
;SAASDVYKRQVDGLYKAVEFAGLHVANLTLEPIAAIQVAIPEKFRMLNMALVDVGAGTSDISITKEGTITAYGMIPVAGDSLTDILVQHCLVEFETAEQIKRKCRTQEIIEYEDIMGLPQTITAGEVLELLDPEIEHMTQMVSDTIKELNGDKPVSAVFVVGGGGMVPGYTEKLAAKLGIVKERVAIRGQEVMQTIVFELENARKDAMMVTPIGICLSYYV
;
A
#
# COMPACT_ATOMS: atom_id res chain seq x y z
N SER A 1 18.16 -23.21 9.87
CA SER A 1 19.04 -22.04 9.67
C SER A 1 18.55 -20.89 10.55
N ALA A 2 19.45 -19.94 10.88
CA ALA A 2 19.10 -18.79 11.73
C ALA A 2 17.87 -18.01 11.23
N ALA A 3 17.73 -17.84 9.92
CA ALA A 3 16.55 -17.19 9.31
C ALA A 3 15.25 -17.98 9.53
N SER A 4 15.30 -19.32 9.45
CA SER A 4 14.15 -20.19 9.74
C SER A 4 13.74 -20.12 11.21
N ASP A 5 14.70 -19.98 12.13
CA ASP A 5 14.43 -19.91 13.57
C ASP A 5 13.84 -18.54 13.96
N VAL A 6 14.28 -17.44 13.30
CA VAL A 6 13.71 -16.11 13.48
C VAL A 6 12.26 -16.08 12.99
N TYR A 7 11.99 -16.60 11.80
CA TYR A 7 10.64 -16.67 11.24
C TYR A 7 9.69 -17.48 12.15
N LYS A 8 10.14 -18.63 12.62
CA LYS A 8 9.36 -19.46 13.55
C LYS A 8 9.01 -18.71 14.83
N ARG A 9 9.96 -17.98 15.43
CA ARG A 9 9.71 -17.18 16.63
C ARG A 9 8.70 -16.06 16.41
N GLN A 10 8.69 -15.43 15.22
CA GLN A 10 7.71 -14.39 14.87
C GLN A 10 6.31 -14.99 14.77
N VAL A 11 6.15 -16.12 14.08
CA VAL A 11 4.86 -16.82 13.97
C VAL A 11 4.38 -17.27 15.35
N ASP A 12 5.24 -17.90 16.16
CA ASP A 12 4.91 -18.31 17.53
C ASP A 12 4.49 -17.10 18.41
N GLY A 13 5.13 -15.94 18.19
CA GLY A 13 4.78 -14.70 18.88
C GLY A 13 3.38 -14.20 18.54
N LEU A 14 2.99 -14.26 17.25
CA LEU A 14 1.64 -13.91 16.80
C LEU A 14 0.58 -14.84 17.41
N TYR A 15 0.81 -16.15 17.40
CA TYR A 15 -0.10 -17.11 18.02
C TYR A 15 -0.31 -16.80 19.51
N LYS A 16 0.77 -16.56 20.26
CA LYS A 16 0.70 -16.19 21.67
C LYS A 16 -0.06 -14.87 21.91
N ALA A 17 0.16 -13.87 21.07
CA ALA A 17 -0.54 -12.59 21.18
C ALA A 17 -2.06 -12.77 21.03
N VAL A 18 -2.50 -13.59 20.08
CA VAL A 18 -3.92 -13.92 19.87
C VAL A 18 -4.49 -14.68 21.06
N GLU A 19 -3.74 -15.68 21.59
CA GLU A 19 -4.15 -16.43 22.77
C GLU A 19 -4.26 -15.54 24.03
N PHE A 20 -3.31 -14.62 24.25
CA PHE A 20 -3.37 -13.66 25.35
C PHE A 20 -4.57 -12.72 25.25
N ALA A 21 -5.05 -12.42 24.05
CA ALA A 21 -6.28 -11.67 23.82
C ALA A 21 -7.55 -12.50 24.07
N GLY A 22 -7.44 -13.78 24.45
CA GLY A 22 -8.57 -14.69 24.66
C GLY A 22 -9.22 -15.17 23.35
N LEU A 23 -8.50 -15.07 22.23
CA LEU A 23 -8.94 -15.48 20.91
C LEU A 23 -8.22 -16.76 20.46
N HIS A 24 -8.75 -17.40 19.43
CA HIS A 24 -8.12 -18.55 18.78
C HIS A 24 -7.79 -18.24 17.32
N VAL A 25 -6.62 -18.69 16.87
CA VAL A 25 -6.25 -18.58 15.46
C VAL A 25 -7.06 -19.60 14.65
N ALA A 26 -7.92 -19.13 13.77
CA ALA A 26 -8.73 -19.98 12.90
C ALA A 26 -7.98 -20.40 11.63
N ASN A 27 -7.18 -19.48 11.06
CA ASN A 27 -6.40 -19.72 9.86
C ASN A 27 -5.17 -18.81 9.83
N LEU A 28 -4.16 -19.18 9.06
CA LEU A 28 -2.98 -18.38 8.76
C LEU A 28 -2.83 -18.26 7.25
N THR A 29 -2.75 -17.03 6.74
CA THR A 29 -2.50 -16.76 5.33
C THR A 29 -1.35 -15.79 5.19
N LEU A 30 -0.68 -15.81 4.04
CA LEU A 30 0.33 -14.80 3.71
C LEU A 30 -0.37 -13.56 3.17
N GLU A 31 0.08 -12.39 3.62
CA GLU A 31 -0.47 -11.09 3.23
C GLU A 31 -0.59 -10.92 1.71
N PRO A 32 0.43 -11.24 0.87
CA PRO A 32 0.31 -11.15 -0.58
C PRO A 32 -0.79 -12.03 -1.17
N ILE A 33 -1.00 -13.23 -0.61
CA ILE A 33 -2.06 -14.14 -1.06
C ILE A 33 -3.42 -13.52 -0.78
N ALA A 34 -3.61 -12.99 0.43
CA ALA A 34 -4.84 -12.33 0.83
C ALA A 34 -5.15 -11.12 -0.05
N ALA A 35 -4.16 -10.25 -0.28
CA ALA A 35 -4.31 -9.07 -1.11
C ALA A 35 -4.66 -9.40 -2.57
N ILE A 36 -4.02 -10.42 -3.17
CA ILE A 36 -4.28 -10.85 -4.55
C ILE A 36 -5.70 -11.37 -4.71
N GLN A 37 -6.22 -12.15 -3.75
CA GLN A 37 -7.57 -12.68 -3.81
C GLN A 37 -8.63 -11.59 -3.94
N VAL A 38 -8.36 -10.43 -3.38
CA VAL A 38 -9.27 -9.28 -3.38
C VAL A 38 -8.97 -8.32 -4.53
N ALA A 39 -7.71 -7.94 -4.73
CA ALA A 39 -7.32 -6.90 -5.68
C ALA A 39 -7.36 -7.38 -7.14
N ILE A 40 -7.09 -8.67 -7.40
CA ILE A 40 -7.02 -9.20 -8.77
C ILE A 40 -8.26 -10.06 -9.04
N PRO A 41 -9.21 -9.57 -9.88
CA PRO A 41 -10.35 -10.37 -10.31
C PRO A 41 -9.90 -11.72 -10.90
N GLU A 42 -10.62 -12.79 -10.60
CA GLU A 42 -10.27 -14.16 -10.99
C GLU A 42 -9.95 -14.30 -12.49
N LYS A 43 -10.76 -13.66 -13.33
CA LYS A 43 -10.57 -13.65 -14.79
C LYS A 43 -9.24 -13.06 -15.27
N PHE A 44 -8.57 -12.28 -14.45
CA PHE A 44 -7.27 -11.65 -14.77
C PHE A 44 -6.07 -12.36 -14.13
N ARG A 45 -6.30 -13.28 -13.19
CA ARG A 45 -5.22 -13.97 -12.47
C ARG A 45 -4.31 -14.80 -13.37
N MET A 46 -4.78 -15.18 -14.57
CA MET A 46 -3.95 -15.89 -15.56
C MET A 46 -2.92 -14.98 -16.24
N LEU A 47 -3.08 -13.67 -16.16
CA LEU A 47 -2.16 -12.70 -16.75
C LEU A 47 -0.90 -12.53 -15.90
N ASN A 48 0.20 -12.11 -16.54
CA ASN A 48 1.41 -11.68 -15.84
C ASN A 48 1.21 -10.27 -15.30
N MET A 49 0.93 -10.15 -14.02
CA MET A 49 0.59 -8.89 -13.36
C MET A 49 1.47 -8.66 -12.13
N ALA A 50 1.64 -7.39 -11.77
CA ALA A 50 2.19 -7.03 -10.47
C ALA A 50 1.08 -6.49 -9.55
N LEU A 51 1.15 -6.87 -8.28
CA LEU A 51 0.43 -6.23 -7.18
C LEU A 51 1.45 -5.54 -6.30
N VAL A 52 1.23 -4.26 -6.04
CA VAL A 52 2.07 -3.42 -5.17
C VAL A 52 1.23 -2.96 -3.99
N ASP A 53 1.53 -3.44 -2.80
CA ASP A 53 0.90 -2.97 -1.55
C ASP A 53 1.82 -1.94 -0.90
N VAL A 54 1.44 -0.67 -0.99
CA VAL A 54 2.20 0.45 -0.43
C VAL A 54 1.63 0.76 0.95
N GLY A 55 2.26 0.19 1.96
CA GLY A 55 1.89 0.37 3.35
C GLY A 55 2.38 1.69 3.95
N ALA A 56 2.66 1.66 5.24
CA ALA A 56 3.25 2.74 6.00
C ALA A 56 4.78 2.76 5.83
N GLY A 57 5.47 1.71 6.27
CA GLY A 57 6.94 1.62 6.24
C GLY A 57 7.51 0.78 5.11
N THR A 58 6.72 -0.10 4.49
CA THR A 58 7.17 -1.03 3.43
C THR A 58 6.23 -1.02 2.25
N SER A 59 6.79 -1.30 1.08
CA SER A 59 6.00 -1.62 -0.12
C SER A 59 6.29 -3.07 -0.53
N ASP A 60 5.24 -3.87 -0.56
CA ASP A 60 5.27 -5.29 -0.89
C ASP A 60 4.89 -5.51 -2.35
N ILE A 61 5.71 -6.26 -3.08
CA ILE A 61 5.57 -6.44 -4.52
C ILE A 61 5.42 -7.93 -4.81
N SER A 62 4.32 -8.29 -5.45
CA SER A 62 4.03 -9.66 -5.86
C SER A 62 3.85 -9.73 -7.37
N ILE A 63 4.52 -10.68 -8.01
CA ILE A 63 4.29 -11.01 -9.43
C ILE A 63 3.39 -12.24 -9.49
N THR A 64 2.31 -12.11 -10.26
CA THR A 64 1.35 -13.20 -10.47
C THR A 64 1.35 -13.63 -11.93
N LYS A 65 1.28 -14.91 -12.15
CA LYS A 65 1.16 -15.51 -13.46
C LYS A 65 0.45 -16.87 -13.34
N GLU A 66 -0.42 -17.17 -14.29
CA GLU A 66 -1.14 -18.46 -14.33
C GLU A 66 -1.85 -18.80 -13.00
N GLY A 67 -2.41 -17.79 -12.36
CA GLY A 67 -3.19 -17.94 -11.13
C GLY A 67 -2.35 -18.06 -9.85
N THR A 68 -1.02 -18.00 -9.93
CA THR A 68 -0.12 -18.17 -8.78
C THR A 68 0.82 -16.98 -8.60
N ILE A 69 1.35 -16.83 -7.37
CA ILE A 69 2.47 -15.91 -7.11
C ILE A 69 3.74 -16.60 -7.59
N THR A 70 4.44 -15.97 -8.54
CA THR A 70 5.68 -16.49 -9.10
C THR A 70 6.92 -15.85 -8.50
N ALA A 71 6.80 -14.62 -7.98
CA ALA A 71 7.87 -13.92 -7.28
C ALA A 71 7.29 -12.92 -6.28
N TYR A 72 8.08 -12.62 -5.26
CA TYR A 72 7.77 -11.67 -4.21
C TYR A 72 9.02 -10.89 -3.81
N GLY A 73 8.85 -9.60 -3.54
CA GLY A 73 9.88 -8.72 -3.01
C GLY A 73 9.28 -7.65 -2.13
N MET A 74 10.12 -7.02 -1.32
CA MET A 74 9.73 -5.94 -0.43
C MET A 74 10.80 -4.86 -0.47
N ILE A 75 10.38 -3.60 -0.47
CA ILE A 75 11.26 -2.44 -0.31
C ILE A 75 10.90 -1.70 0.97
N PRO A 76 11.89 -1.21 1.74
CA PRO A 76 11.68 -0.54 3.03
C PRO A 76 11.39 0.96 2.85
N VAL A 77 10.52 1.31 1.88
CA VAL A 77 10.08 2.68 1.57
C VAL A 77 8.60 2.64 1.24
N ALA A 78 7.81 3.50 1.89
CA ALA A 78 6.37 3.59 1.68
C ALA A 78 5.79 4.93 2.19
N GLY A 79 4.56 4.94 2.67
CA GLY A 79 3.83 6.15 3.04
C GLY A 79 4.48 7.03 4.10
N ASP A 80 5.24 6.44 5.03
CA ASP A 80 5.86 7.17 6.13
C ASP A 80 7.00 8.07 5.66
N SER A 81 7.75 7.68 4.62
CA SER A 81 8.80 8.55 4.05
C SER A 81 8.24 9.87 3.50
N LEU A 82 7.02 9.82 2.94
CA LEU A 82 6.30 11.02 2.50
C LEU A 82 5.84 11.87 3.70
N THR A 83 5.38 11.22 4.77
CA THR A 83 4.93 11.90 5.98
C THR A 83 6.09 12.59 6.68
N ASP A 84 7.26 11.96 6.75
CA ASP A 84 8.47 12.52 7.37
C ASP A 84 8.95 13.81 6.67
N ILE A 85 8.80 13.92 5.36
CA ILE A 85 9.07 15.17 4.62
C ILE A 85 8.18 16.30 5.12
N LEU A 86 6.87 16.02 5.31
CA LEU A 86 5.93 17.01 5.81
C LEU A 86 6.15 17.36 7.29
N VAL A 87 6.54 16.38 8.11
CA VAL A 87 6.95 16.64 9.51
C VAL A 87 8.05 17.70 9.55
N GLN A 88 9.08 17.52 8.72
CA GLN A 88 10.23 18.42 8.70
C GLN A 88 9.90 19.78 8.08
N HIS A 89 9.13 19.81 7.00
CA HIS A 89 8.81 21.04 6.29
C HIS A 89 7.77 21.90 7.02
N CYS A 90 6.71 21.27 7.50
CA CYS A 90 5.59 21.97 8.17
C CYS A 90 5.86 22.19 9.67
N LEU A 91 6.91 21.60 10.23
CA LEU A 91 7.24 21.63 11.67
C LEU A 91 6.06 21.15 12.52
N VAL A 92 5.55 19.98 12.22
CA VAL A 92 4.39 19.37 12.88
C VAL A 92 4.70 17.95 13.39
N GLU A 93 3.85 17.43 14.26
CA GLU A 93 3.91 16.02 14.65
C GLU A 93 3.49 15.11 13.50
N PHE A 94 3.91 13.85 13.57
CA PHE A 94 3.66 12.83 12.53
C PHE A 94 2.18 12.71 12.17
N GLU A 95 1.28 12.68 13.16
CA GLU A 95 -0.16 12.56 12.91
C GLU A 95 -0.72 13.77 12.14
N THR A 96 -0.28 14.98 12.47
CA THR A 96 -0.65 16.20 11.73
C THR A 96 -0.12 16.18 10.30
N ALA A 97 1.13 15.76 10.09
CA ALA A 97 1.71 15.59 8.76
C ALA A 97 0.93 14.55 7.94
N GLU A 98 0.53 13.43 8.54
CA GLU A 98 -0.30 12.41 7.91
C GLU A 98 -1.68 12.97 7.50
N GLN A 99 -2.27 13.84 8.32
CA GLN A 99 -3.52 14.53 7.98
C GLN A 99 -3.32 15.52 6.81
N ILE A 100 -2.22 16.28 6.78
CA ILE A 100 -1.89 17.18 5.66
C ILE A 100 -1.75 16.36 4.37
N LYS A 101 -0.99 15.27 4.40
CA LYS A 101 -0.82 14.35 3.27
C LYS A 101 -2.15 13.80 2.74
N ARG A 102 -3.07 13.45 3.63
CA ARG A 102 -4.41 12.96 3.23
C ARG A 102 -5.29 14.06 2.67
N LYS A 103 -5.29 15.23 3.29
CA LYS A 103 -6.12 16.38 2.88
C LYS A 103 -5.73 16.92 1.52
N CYS A 104 -4.45 16.87 1.10
CA CYS A 104 -4.01 17.35 -0.22
C CYS A 104 -4.70 16.66 -1.41
N ARG A 105 -5.36 15.52 -1.17
CA ARG A 105 -6.14 14.80 -2.19
C ARG A 105 -7.54 15.38 -2.42
N THR A 106 -8.06 16.14 -1.48
CA THR A 106 -9.46 16.58 -1.47
C THR A 106 -9.65 18.07 -1.18
N GLN A 107 -8.63 18.74 -0.68
CA GLN A 107 -8.66 20.15 -0.30
C GLN A 107 -7.56 20.90 -1.03
N GLU A 108 -7.87 22.09 -1.54
CA GLU A 108 -6.91 22.95 -2.22
C GLU A 108 -6.00 23.68 -1.22
N ILE A 109 -6.58 24.12 -0.10
CA ILE A 109 -5.89 24.80 1.00
C ILE A 109 -6.07 23.98 2.26
N ILE A 110 -4.96 23.70 2.96
CA ILE A 110 -4.92 22.90 4.17
C ILE A 110 -4.46 23.79 5.32
N GLU A 111 -5.30 23.94 6.31
CA GLU A 111 -5.00 24.65 7.55
C GLU A 111 -4.48 23.65 8.58
N TYR A 112 -3.44 24.07 9.32
CA TYR A 112 -2.84 23.28 10.41
C TYR A 112 -2.21 24.21 11.44
N GLU A 113 -1.85 23.67 12.61
CA GLU A 113 -1.04 24.33 13.61
C GLU A 113 0.35 23.69 13.64
N ASP A 114 1.40 24.50 13.67
CA ASP A 114 2.76 24.01 13.82
C ASP A 114 3.06 23.61 15.29
N ILE A 115 4.26 23.09 15.53
CA ILE A 115 4.65 22.62 16.87
C ILE A 115 4.65 23.74 17.93
N MET A 116 4.61 25.00 17.53
CA MET A 116 4.49 26.15 18.43
C MET A 116 3.03 26.58 18.66
N GLY A 117 2.07 25.90 18.06
CA GLY A 117 0.65 26.26 18.10
C GLY A 117 0.31 27.47 17.22
N LEU A 118 1.16 27.80 16.25
CA LEU A 118 0.89 28.90 15.32
C LEU A 118 0.07 28.41 14.13
N PRO A 119 -1.01 29.11 13.75
CA PRO A 119 -1.82 28.74 12.60
C PRO A 119 -1.02 28.95 11.30
N GLN A 120 -1.02 27.92 10.47
CA GLN A 120 -0.33 27.86 9.19
C GLN A 120 -1.28 27.38 8.10
N THR A 121 -0.91 27.64 6.85
CA THR A 121 -1.62 27.13 5.67
C THR A 121 -0.62 26.62 4.66
N ILE A 122 -0.99 25.55 3.95
CA ILE A 122 -0.24 25.02 2.82
C ILE A 122 -1.24 24.63 1.71
N THR A 123 -0.90 24.85 0.47
CA THR A 123 -1.73 24.41 -0.66
C THR A 123 -1.44 22.95 -1.02
N ALA A 124 -2.42 22.26 -1.60
CA ALA A 124 -2.23 20.92 -2.14
C ALA A 124 -1.09 20.86 -3.18
N GLY A 125 -0.95 21.91 -4.00
CA GLY A 125 0.15 22.01 -4.95
C GLY A 125 1.51 22.04 -4.29
N GLU A 126 1.70 22.87 -3.26
CA GLU A 126 2.95 22.91 -2.49
C GLU A 126 3.26 21.56 -1.81
N VAL A 127 2.25 20.91 -1.23
CA VAL A 127 2.43 19.56 -0.66
C VAL A 127 2.93 18.60 -1.74
N LEU A 128 2.31 18.58 -2.91
CA LEU A 128 2.70 17.66 -3.98
C LEU A 128 4.09 17.98 -4.54
N GLU A 129 4.46 19.24 -4.66
CA GLU A 129 5.82 19.65 -5.06
C GLU A 129 6.87 19.17 -4.06
N LEU A 130 6.60 19.26 -2.77
CA LEU A 130 7.48 18.76 -1.71
C LEU A 130 7.65 17.24 -1.76
N LEU A 131 6.56 16.52 -2.03
CA LEU A 131 6.56 15.06 -2.05
C LEU A 131 7.08 14.48 -3.38
N ASP A 132 7.11 15.25 -4.45
CA ASP A 132 7.43 14.78 -5.80
C ASP A 132 8.76 14.02 -5.93
N PRO A 133 9.89 14.49 -5.33
CA PRO A 133 11.16 13.75 -5.39
C PRO A 133 11.09 12.39 -4.71
N GLU A 134 10.37 12.27 -3.60
CA GLU A 134 10.24 11.00 -2.88
C GLU A 134 9.28 10.04 -3.60
N ILE A 135 8.19 10.55 -4.18
CA ILE A 135 7.32 9.74 -5.04
C ILE A 135 8.10 9.20 -6.25
N GLU A 136 8.97 10.02 -6.83
CA GLU A 136 9.88 9.62 -7.92
C GLU A 136 10.83 8.50 -7.47
N HIS A 137 11.42 8.64 -6.30
CA HIS A 137 12.31 7.64 -5.70
C HIS A 137 11.57 6.32 -5.42
N MET A 138 10.42 6.38 -4.73
CA MET A 138 9.59 5.22 -4.43
C MET A 138 9.18 4.46 -5.70
N THR A 139 8.67 5.18 -6.70
CA THR A 139 8.21 4.57 -7.96
C THR A 139 9.36 3.99 -8.78
N GLN A 140 10.57 4.57 -8.69
CA GLN A 140 11.77 3.99 -9.29
C GLN A 140 12.12 2.66 -8.63
N MET A 141 12.19 2.61 -7.30
CA MET A 141 12.50 1.37 -6.56
C MET A 141 11.48 0.27 -6.85
N VAL A 142 10.18 0.61 -6.85
CA VAL A 142 9.11 -0.34 -7.18
C VAL A 142 9.27 -0.85 -8.62
N SER A 143 9.52 0.04 -9.58
CA SER A 143 9.73 -0.34 -10.99
C SER A 143 10.91 -1.29 -11.15
N ASP A 144 12.05 -0.99 -10.51
CA ASP A 144 13.26 -1.80 -10.60
C ASP A 144 13.02 -3.19 -9.97
N THR A 145 12.36 -3.23 -8.82
CA THR A 145 11.99 -4.50 -8.18
C THR A 145 11.02 -5.32 -9.04
N ILE A 146 10.01 -4.70 -9.65
CA ILE A 146 9.10 -5.40 -10.58
C ILE A 146 9.89 -6.01 -11.75
N LYS A 147 10.80 -5.26 -12.35
CA LYS A 147 11.63 -5.74 -13.47
C LYS A 147 12.52 -6.91 -13.04
N GLU A 148 13.20 -6.79 -11.91
CA GLU A 148 14.05 -7.85 -11.35
C GLU A 148 13.22 -9.13 -11.09
N LEU A 149 12.11 -9.01 -10.37
CA LEU A 149 11.24 -10.14 -10.02
C LEU A 149 10.61 -10.81 -11.25
N ASN A 150 10.37 -10.06 -12.32
CA ASN A 150 9.74 -10.56 -13.55
C ASN A 150 10.77 -10.95 -14.64
N GLY A 151 12.06 -10.96 -14.32
CA GLY A 151 13.15 -11.30 -15.25
C GLY A 151 13.19 -10.37 -16.45
N ASP A 152 13.09 -9.08 -16.24
CA ASP A 152 13.05 -8.00 -17.22
C ASP A 152 11.93 -8.08 -18.27
N LYS A 153 10.96 -8.97 -18.06
CA LYS A 153 9.78 -9.05 -18.92
C LYS A 153 8.74 -8.00 -18.49
N PRO A 154 8.02 -7.41 -19.45
CA PRO A 154 6.96 -6.46 -19.11
C PRO A 154 5.80 -7.18 -18.41
N VAL A 155 5.23 -6.52 -17.41
CA VAL A 155 3.96 -6.94 -16.80
C VAL A 155 2.78 -6.42 -17.64
N SER A 156 1.67 -7.16 -17.66
CA SER A 156 0.46 -6.75 -18.39
C SER A 156 -0.25 -5.57 -17.74
N ALA A 157 -0.24 -5.52 -16.42
CA ALA A 157 -0.79 -4.43 -15.62
C ALA A 157 -0.21 -4.45 -14.20
N VAL A 158 -0.34 -3.33 -13.50
CA VAL A 158 0.02 -3.19 -12.09
C VAL A 158 -1.21 -2.74 -11.31
N PHE A 159 -1.54 -3.46 -10.26
CA PHE A 159 -2.54 -3.01 -9.30
C PHE A 159 -1.83 -2.50 -8.04
N VAL A 160 -2.24 -1.33 -7.59
CA VAL A 160 -1.71 -0.67 -6.40
C VAL A 160 -2.78 -0.71 -5.31
N VAL A 161 -2.42 -1.18 -4.15
CA VAL A 161 -3.23 -1.18 -2.93
C VAL A 161 -2.45 -0.53 -1.79
N GLY A 162 -3.07 -0.39 -0.64
CA GLY A 162 -2.46 0.29 0.51
C GLY A 162 -2.59 1.81 0.47
N GLY A 163 -2.38 2.43 1.63
CA GLY A 163 -2.59 3.87 1.80
C GLY A 163 -1.53 4.75 1.14
N GLY A 164 -0.28 4.29 1.13
CA GLY A 164 0.86 5.03 0.60
C GLY A 164 0.79 5.24 -0.91
N GLY A 165 0.23 4.27 -1.66
CA GLY A 165 0.07 4.35 -3.12
C GLY A 165 -1.04 5.29 -3.59
N MET A 166 -1.83 5.85 -2.67
CA MET A 166 -2.95 6.74 -2.99
C MET A 166 -2.54 8.21 -3.19
N VAL A 167 -1.27 8.55 -3.02
CA VAL A 167 -0.79 9.91 -3.24
C VAL A 167 -0.89 10.26 -4.73
N PRO A 168 -1.37 11.48 -5.08
CA PRO A 168 -1.46 11.92 -6.47
C PRO A 168 -0.11 11.85 -7.20
N GLY A 169 -0.11 11.38 -8.43
CA GLY A 169 1.08 11.24 -9.27
C GLY A 169 1.82 9.89 -9.13
N TYR A 170 1.53 9.09 -8.10
CA TYR A 170 2.21 7.81 -7.88
C TYR A 170 2.01 6.83 -9.05
N THR A 171 0.77 6.60 -9.45
CA THR A 171 0.44 5.65 -10.53
C THR A 171 0.97 6.09 -11.89
N GLU A 172 0.92 7.38 -12.18
CA GLU A 172 1.45 7.96 -13.41
C GLU A 172 2.97 7.79 -13.51
N LYS A 173 3.68 8.11 -12.43
CA LYS A 173 5.14 7.95 -12.37
C LYS A 173 5.53 6.48 -12.48
N LEU A 174 4.86 5.58 -11.77
CA LEU A 174 5.13 4.15 -11.84
C LEU A 174 4.91 3.62 -13.26
N ALA A 175 3.84 4.02 -13.94
CA ALA A 175 3.58 3.64 -15.32
C ALA A 175 4.70 4.11 -16.27
N ALA A 176 5.15 5.36 -16.11
CA ALA A 176 6.25 5.92 -16.88
C ALA A 176 7.56 5.15 -16.68
N LYS A 177 7.90 4.78 -15.42
CA LYS A 177 9.10 4.00 -15.09
C LYS A 177 9.07 2.58 -15.66
N LEU A 178 7.89 1.98 -15.71
CA LEU A 178 7.68 0.65 -16.28
C LEU A 178 7.57 0.67 -17.81
N GLY A 179 7.40 1.84 -18.42
CA GLY A 179 7.21 1.97 -19.87
C GLY A 179 5.86 1.40 -20.35
N ILE A 180 4.83 1.45 -19.52
CA ILE A 180 3.48 1.02 -19.86
C ILE A 180 2.50 2.20 -19.83
N VAL A 181 1.35 2.06 -20.49
CA VAL A 181 0.33 3.12 -20.48
C VAL A 181 -0.27 3.26 -19.08
N LYS A 182 -0.58 4.49 -18.67
CA LYS A 182 -1.02 4.79 -17.31
C LYS A 182 -2.30 4.04 -16.90
N GLU A 183 -3.17 3.73 -17.84
CA GLU A 183 -4.41 2.99 -17.64
C GLU A 183 -4.18 1.54 -17.22
N ARG A 184 -2.94 1.05 -17.34
CA ARG A 184 -2.52 -0.28 -16.84
C ARG A 184 -1.94 -0.26 -15.43
N VAL A 185 -1.83 0.91 -14.81
CA VAL A 185 -1.48 1.05 -13.39
C VAL A 185 -2.67 1.65 -12.67
N ALA A 186 -3.34 0.87 -11.84
CA ALA A 186 -4.58 1.26 -11.20
C ALA A 186 -4.57 1.01 -9.70
N ILE A 187 -5.05 2.01 -8.93
CA ILE A 187 -5.37 1.81 -7.52
C ILE A 187 -6.62 0.94 -7.45
N ARG A 188 -6.55 -0.12 -6.63
CA ARG A 188 -7.65 -1.06 -6.42
C ARG A 188 -8.17 -0.93 -4.98
N GLY A 189 -9.45 -1.11 -4.79
CA GLY A 189 -10.07 -1.07 -3.46
C GLY A 189 -11.54 -0.73 -3.49
N GLN A 190 -11.95 0.34 -4.14
CA GLN A 190 -13.36 0.78 -4.11
C GLN A 190 -14.33 -0.24 -4.70
N GLU A 191 -13.99 -0.86 -5.82
CA GLU A 191 -14.83 -1.86 -6.47
C GLU A 191 -15.01 -3.13 -5.64
N VAL A 192 -13.99 -3.48 -4.85
CA VAL A 192 -14.06 -4.63 -3.94
C VAL A 192 -14.97 -4.31 -2.76
N MET A 193 -14.88 -3.08 -2.25
CA MET A 193 -15.68 -2.62 -1.11
C MET A 193 -17.18 -2.58 -1.42
N GLN A 194 -17.58 -2.49 -2.69
CA GLN A 194 -19.00 -2.50 -3.10
C GLN A 194 -19.69 -3.84 -2.85
N THR A 195 -18.93 -4.92 -2.75
CA THR A 195 -19.45 -6.27 -2.51
C THR A 195 -19.54 -6.65 -1.03
N ILE A 196 -19.07 -5.75 -0.14
CA ILE A 196 -18.97 -6.00 1.30
C ILE A 196 -19.98 -5.11 2.03
N VAL A 197 -20.73 -5.72 2.94
CA VAL A 197 -21.64 -4.99 3.84
C VAL A 197 -20.85 -4.56 5.07
N PHE A 198 -20.74 -3.26 5.28
CA PHE A 198 -20.14 -2.67 6.46
C PHE A 198 -21.27 -2.27 7.44
N GLU A 199 -21.21 -2.78 8.65
CA GLU A 199 -22.18 -2.43 9.71
C GLU A 199 -21.98 -0.99 10.22
N LEU A 200 -20.74 -0.48 10.15
CA LEU A 200 -20.43 0.89 10.55
C LEU A 200 -20.52 1.84 9.36
N GLU A 201 -21.35 2.87 9.46
CA GLU A 201 -21.53 3.88 8.40
C GLU A 201 -20.24 4.60 8.03
N ASN A 202 -19.36 4.84 9.00
CA ASN A 202 -18.09 5.53 8.86
C ASN A 202 -16.90 4.57 8.55
N ALA A 203 -17.17 3.31 8.21
CA ALA A 203 -16.11 2.36 7.87
C ALA A 203 -15.34 2.83 6.64
N ARG A 204 -14.02 2.73 6.69
CA ARG A 204 -13.16 2.99 5.53
C ARG A 204 -13.46 2.02 4.40
N LYS A 205 -13.60 2.57 3.18
CA LYS A 205 -13.91 1.80 1.97
C LYS A 205 -12.93 2.18 0.86
N ASP A 206 -11.64 2.03 1.14
CA ASP A 206 -10.56 2.40 0.22
C ASP A 206 -9.47 1.30 0.12
N ALA A 207 -8.42 1.58 -0.63
CA ALA A 207 -7.32 0.66 -0.90
C ALA A 207 -6.61 0.13 0.36
N MET A 208 -6.72 0.82 1.50
CA MET A 208 -6.14 0.36 2.78
C MET A 208 -6.84 -0.87 3.35
N MET A 209 -8.08 -1.14 2.94
CA MET A 209 -8.88 -2.26 3.46
C MET A 209 -8.72 -3.54 2.64
N VAL A 210 -8.00 -3.51 1.52
CA VAL A 210 -7.86 -4.66 0.61
C VAL A 210 -7.25 -5.86 1.33
N THR A 211 -6.10 -5.69 1.94
CA THR A 211 -5.38 -6.77 2.64
C THR A 211 -6.14 -7.29 3.87
N PRO A 212 -6.65 -6.45 4.80
CA PRO A 212 -7.48 -6.92 5.91
C PRO A 212 -8.70 -7.73 5.46
N ILE A 213 -9.39 -7.29 4.41
CA ILE A 213 -10.54 -8.00 3.85
C ILE A 213 -10.11 -9.33 3.23
N GLY A 214 -8.99 -9.35 2.50
CA GLY A 214 -8.43 -10.58 1.95
C GLY A 214 -8.12 -11.63 3.03
N ILE A 215 -7.58 -11.19 4.16
CA ILE A 215 -7.31 -12.06 5.33
C ILE A 215 -8.64 -12.65 5.86
N CYS A 216 -9.68 -11.81 6.00
CA CYS A 216 -10.99 -12.30 6.45
C CYS A 216 -11.60 -13.28 5.45
N LEU A 217 -11.52 -13.00 4.15
CA LEU A 217 -12.05 -13.89 3.11
C LEU A 217 -11.30 -15.22 3.01
N SER A 218 -10.01 -15.26 3.33
CA SER A 218 -9.21 -16.49 3.33
C SER A 218 -9.71 -17.55 4.33
N TYR A 219 -10.59 -17.16 5.27
CA TYR A 219 -11.26 -18.12 6.17
C TYR A 219 -12.33 -18.94 5.47
N TYR A 220 -12.93 -18.43 4.38
CA TYR A 220 -14.05 -19.05 3.67
C TYR A 220 -13.63 -19.77 2.38
N VAL A 221 -12.36 -19.69 2.01
CA VAL A 221 -11.76 -20.33 0.83
C VAL A 221 -10.81 -21.44 1.24
#